data_d92367cfa58136ef86f35ec3f6f57a07
#
_entry.id   d92367cfa58136ef86f35ec3f6f57a07
#
_cell.length_a   1.000
_cell.length_b   1.000
_cell.length_c   1.000
_cell.angle_alpha   90.00
_cell.angle_beta   90.00
_cell.angle_gamma   90.00
#
_symmetry.space_group_name_H-M   'P 1'
#
loop_
_entity.id
_entity.type
_entity.pdbx_description
1 polymer ?
#
loop_
_entity_poly.entity_id
_entity_poly.type
_entity_poly.pdbx_seq_one_letter_code
_entity_poly.pdbx_strand_id
1 'polypeptide(L)'
;MVNVIINTNKKINEKKRKFNKIHSMQFRILATIIFAMLAITLFVGGISIYEVDQYIQNESENFVVVTCDNEGAQINNLFEDMEKSVKVMESYIMDFFTEEVQIEDQDFQENVINSVDKMFADVAKHASGAVAYYFRFDPAISNSKTGLFYSKTKGNDKYIPFDPTDISLYEKEDTEHVGWFWQPYEAKKPVWMMPYYNKNNNIYMISYVIPMYHENDFIGVVGIDFDYTVLEQKVFDIKVYEHGFAYLENDGVAVHDDDRLPAKEELTDTNKYLRVTKDLTNGMTLVLSASYDDIRQIRYEIGFEILFVVLVLSAFFTIIAIFIVRKIVAPLKKLAEALIKLSNGDYNVEIANSDVSEIEFLNTAFENMAARLHEREKELRFSANRDSLTGLRNTTSYKRWVDEFDKEIANKTANFGVVVFDLNQLKKTNDTYGHDVGDKLITTAAKVISDVFKRSLVFRIGGDEFLAILRHRDLEDCEKLFVQFDLECTKASIEEKGEIPLSIARGFAVFDLDKDLRFNDVFKRADNAMYENKRKNKKATV
;
A
#
# COMPACT_ATOMS: atom_id res chain seq x y z
N MET A 1 5.67 -51.38 -24.32
CA MET A 1 4.87 -50.62 -23.35
C MET A 1 5.66 -50.14 -22.15
N VAL A 2 6.51 -50.95 -21.50
CA VAL A 2 7.31 -50.58 -20.30
C VAL A 2 8.23 -49.37 -20.56
N ASN A 3 8.93 -49.31 -21.69
CA ASN A 3 9.82 -48.19 -22.03
C ASN A 3 9.09 -46.86 -22.30
N VAL A 4 7.86 -46.88 -22.72
CA VAL A 4 7.02 -45.66 -22.90
C VAL A 4 6.60 -45.12 -21.53
N ILE A 5 6.24 -46.00 -20.60
CA ILE A 5 5.84 -45.62 -19.22
C ILE A 5 7.04 -45.07 -18.44
N ILE A 6 8.25 -45.66 -18.59
CA ILE A 6 9.49 -45.17 -17.94
C ILE A 6 9.88 -43.80 -18.48
N ASN A 7 9.78 -43.57 -19.79
CA ASN A 7 10.09 -42.28 -20.40
C ASN A 7 9.05 -41.20 -20.04
N THR A 8 7.78 -41.58 -19.92
CA THR A 8 6.71 -40.66 -19.48
C THR A 8 6.89 -40.28 -18.01
N ASN A 9 7.23 -41.23 -17.14
CA ASN A 9 7.52 -40.98 -15.73
C ASN A 9 8.80 -40.13 -15.53
N LYS A 10 9.82 -40.32 -16.37
CA LYS A 10 11.06 -39.50 -16.35
C LYS A 10 10.77 -38.06 -16.79
N LYS A 11 9.97 -37.85 -17.83
CA LYS A 11 9.50 -36.54 -18.28
C LYS A 11 8.59 -35.84 -17.25
N ILE A 12 7.75 -36.61 -16.56
CA ILE A 12 6.89 -36.08 -15.47
C ILE A 12 7.74 -35.70 -14.26
N ASN A 13 8.73 -36.49 -13.88
CA ASN A 13 9.66 -36.16 -12.80
C ASN A 13 10.60 -35.00 -13.14
N GLU A 14 11.02 -34.85 -14.38
CA GLU A 14 11.77 -33.68 -14.85
C GLU A 14 10.89 -32.42 -14.88
N LYS A 15 9.60 -32.53 -15.29
CA LYS A 15 8.63 -31.44 -15.17
C LYS A 15 8.32 -31.12 -13.70
N LYS A 16 8.21 -32.11 -12.81
CA LYS A 16 8.07 -31.88 -11.35
C LYS A 16 9.30 -31.15 -10.76
N ARG A 17 10.52 -31.52 -11.17
CA ARG A 17 11.75 -30.84 -10.77
C ARG A 17 11.85 -29.41 -11.33
N LYS A 18 11.38 -29.17 -12.56
CA LYS A 18 11.24 -27.82 -13.13
C LYS A 18 10.14 -27.01 -12.45
N PHE A 19 9.03 -27.62 -12.05
CA PHE A 19 7.95 -26.96 -11.31
C PHE A 19 8.38 -26.53 -9.90
N ASN A 20 9.28 -27.30 -9.24
CA ASN A 20 9.87 -26.94 -7.94
C ASN A 20 11.04 -25.96 -8.04
N LYS A 21 11.71 -25.82 -9.20
CA LYS A 21 12.84 -24.90 -9.40
C LYS A 21 12.48 -23.58 -10.07
N ILE A 22 11.35 -23.52 -10.74
CA ILE A 22 10.87 -22.28 -11.33
C ILE A 22 9.89 -21.70 -10.30
N HIS A 23 10.41 -20.75 -9.53
CA HIS A 23 9.67 -19.79 -8.76
C HIS A 23 8.16 -20.04 -8.80
N SER A 24 7.61 -20.56 -7.70
CA SER A 24 6.20 -20.88 -7.64
C SER A 24 5.42 -19.68 -8.19
N MET A 25 4.32 -19.87 -8.88
CA MET A 25 3.44 -18.80 -9.35
C MET A 25 3.16 -17.77 -8.24
N GLN A 26 3.10 -18.24 -6.99
CA GLN A 26 3.01 -17.43 -5.79
C GLN A 26 4.18 -16.45 -5.65
N PHE A 27 5.42 -16.92 -5.81
CA PHE A 27 6.60 -16.06 -5.71
C PHE A 27 6.65 -15.01 -6.81
N ARG A 28 6.32 -15.39 -8.05
CA ARG A 28 6.30 -14.44 -9.18
C ARG A 28 5.23 -13.36 -9.00
N ILE A 29 4.01 -13.75 -8.63
CA ILE A 29 2.91 -12.81 -8.39
C ILE A 29 3.28 -11.89 -7.21
N LEU A 30 3.76 -12.45 -6.10
CA LEU A 30 4.16 -11.68 -4.94
C LEU A 30 5.31 -10.73 -5.26
N ALA A 31 6.36 -11.21 -5.94
CA ALA A 31 7.49 -10.39 -6.37
C ALA A 31 7.07 -9.25 -7.31
N THR A 32 6.17 -9.53 -8.26
CA THR A 32 5.63 -8.50 -9.17
C THR A 32 4.83 -7.45 -8.41
N ILE A 33 3.97 -7.87 -7.48
CA ILE A 33 3.18 -6.95 -6.65
C ILE A 33 4.11 -6.10 -5.77
N ILE A 34 5.06 -6.71 -5.07
CA ILE A 34 6.02 -6.00 -4.21
C ILE A 34 6.85 -5.02 -5.05
N PHE A 35 7.34 -5.43 -6.23
CA PHE A 35 8.09 -4.56 -7.12
C PHE A 35 7.25 -3.38 -7.61
N ALA A 36 6.01 -3.63 -8.03
CA ALA A 36 5.09 -2.57 -8.44
C ALA A 36 4.79 -1.60 -7.29
N MET A 37 4.58 -2.11 -6.08
CA MET A 37 4.36 -1.30 -4.89
C MET A 37 5.58 -0.44 -4.56
N LEU A 38 6.79 -1.02 -4.59
CA LEU A 38 8.03 -0.27 -4.37
C LEU A 38 8.22 0.82 -5.42
N ALA A 39 7.95 0.52 -6.70
CA ALA A 39 8.03 1.49 -7.77
C ALA A 39 7.03 2.65 -7.58
N ILE A 40 5.78 2.35 -7.22
CA ILE A 40 4.76 3.35 -6.92
C ILE A 40 5.15 4.16 -5.68
N THR A 41 5.64 3.51 -4.62
CA THR A 41 6.07 4.16 -3.38
C THR A 41 7.22 5.15 -3.65
N LEU A 42 8.23 4.73 -4.44
CA LEU A 42 9.35 5.59 -4.82
C LEU A 42 8.90 6.76 -5.72
N PHE A 43 7.99 6.50 -6.66
CA PHE A 43 7.49 7.51 -7.56
C PHE A 43 6.61 8.55 -6.84
N VAL A 44 5.62 8.08 -6.08
CA VAL A 44 4.73 8.97 -5.31
C VAL A 44 5.50 9.70 -4.22
N GLY A 45 6.37 8.98 -3.47
CA GLY A 45 7.22 9.61 -2.45
C GLY A 45 8.16 10.66 -3.03
N GLY A 46 8.79 10.38 -4.18
CA GLY A 46 9.67 11.35 -4.86
C GLY A 46 8.93 12.59 -5.34
N ILE A 47 7.75 12.44 -5.94
CA ILE A 47 6.91 13.57 -6.34
C ILE A 47 6.46 14.36 -5.10
N SER A 48 5.99 13.69 -4.05
CA SER A 48 5.54 14.36 -2.83
C SER A 48 6.65 15.17 -2.17
N ILE A 49 7.87 14.63 -2.10
CA ILE A 49 9.02 15.38 -1.56
C ILE A 49 9.33 16.59 -2.43
N TYR A 50 9.31 16.46 -3.75
CA TYR A 50 9.56 17.57 -4.67
C TYR A 50 8.49 18.67 -4.55
N GLU A 51 7.21 18.31 -4.54
CA GLU A 51 6.09 19.25 -4.37
C GLU A 51 6.14 19.97 -3.01
N VAL A 52 6.44 19.23 -1.94
CA VAL A 52 6.59 19.81 -0.59
C VAL A 52 7.79 20.77 -0.53
N ASP A 53 8.89 20.42 -1.19
CA ASP A 53 10.07 21.31 -1.25
C ASP A 53 9.72 22.65 -1.89
N GLN A 54 9.05 22.65 -3.02
CA GLN A 54 8.58 23.86 -3.70
C GLN A 54 7.54 24.64 -2.88
N TYR A 55 6.61 23.92 -2.26
CA TYR A 55 5.56 24.54 -1.43
C TYR A 55 6.17 25.24 -0.21
N ILE A 56 7.06 24.57 0.54
CA ILE A 56 7.68 25.14 1.74
C ILE A 56 8.54 26.36 1.38
N GLN A 57 9.30 26.31 0.28
CA GLN A 57 10.08 27.45 -0.14
C GLN A 57 9.19 28.66 -0.42
N ASN A 58 8.16 28.50 -1.25
CA ASN A 58 7.24 29.59 -1.59
C ASN A 58 6.48 30.11 -0.37
N GLU A 59 6.00 29.22 0.50
CA GLU A 59 5.23 29.59 1.68
C GLU A 59 6.10 30.30 2.71
N SER A 60 7.37 29.88 2.85
CA SER A 60 8.33 30.53 3.74
C SER A 60 8.69 31.94 3.27
N GLU A 61 8.91 32.13 1.98
CA GLU A 61 9.13 33.47 1.41
C GLU A 61 7.89 34.35 1.62
N ASN A 62 6.72 33.87 1.31
CA ASN A 62 5.45 34.59 1.50
C ASN A 62 5.22 34.96 2.97
N PHE A 63 5.49 34.03 3.89
CA PHE A 63 5.34 34.29 5.33
C PHE A 63 6.22 35.48 5.76
N VAL A 64 7.48 35.51 5.36
CA VAL A 64 8.40 36.63 5.72
C VAL A 64 7.94 37.94 5.07
N VAL A 65 7.50 37.89 3.80
CA VAL A 65 6.98 39.07 3.09
C VAL A 65 5.74 39.64 3.77
N VAL A 66 4.75 38.81 4.03
CA VAL A 66 3.49 39.24 4.67
C VAL A 66 3.73 39.73 6.09
N THR A 67 4.65 39.10 6.83
CA THR A 67 5.02 39.54 8.17
C THR A 67 5.70 40.89 8.11
N CYS A 68 6.65 41.08 7.19
CA CYS A 68 7.33 42.34 6.98
C CYS A 68 6.37 43.50 6.62
N ASP A 69 5.43 43.22 5.70
CA ASP A 69 4.42 44.18 5.30
C ASP A 69 3.49 44.56 6.45
N ASN A 70 3.02 43.60 7.23
CA ASN A 70 2.12 43.86 8.36
C ASN A 70 2.79 44.60 9.49
N GLU A 71 4.00 44.20 9.88
CA GLU A 71 4.73 44.85 10.95
C GLU A 71 5.20 46.27 10.51
N GLY A 72 5.67 46.41 9.26
CA GLY A 72 6.00 47.72 8.70
C GLY A 72 4.78 48.64 8.64
N ALA A 73 3.61 48.17 8.31
CA ALA A 73 2.37 48.95 8.36
C ALA A 73 2.02 49.40 9.79
N GLN A 74 2.21 48.53 10.79
CA GLN A 74 1.99 48.92 12.19
C GLN A 74 2.98 50.00 12.66
N ILE A 75 4.25 49.91 12.24
CA ILE A 75 5.24 50.92 12.55
C ILE A 75 4.91 52.25 11.83
N ASN A 76 4.52 52.17 10.56
CA ASN A 76 4.11 53.37 9.81
C ASN A 76 2.90 54.07 10.45
N ASN A 77 1.92 53.32 10.96
CA ASN A 77 0.80 53.91 11.69
C ASN A 77 1.26 54.70 12.93
N LEU A 78 2.29 54.22 13.64
CA LEU A 78 2.87 54.99 14.76
C LEU A 78 3.48 56.29 14.28
N PHE A 79 4.23 56.26 13.20
CA PHE A 79 4.84 57.47 12.63
C PHE A 79 3.78 58.45 12.11
N GLU A 80 2.77 57.96 11.39
CA GLU A 80 1.66 58.80 10.94
C GLU A 80 0.89 59.45 12.09
N ASP A 81 0.70 58.77 13.21
CA ASP A 81 0.02 59.32 14.38
C ASP A 81 0.89 60.44 15.04
N MET A 82 2.21 60.27 15.03
CA MET A 82 3.13 61.33 15.46
C MET A 82 3.09 62.53 14.50
N GLU A 83 3.17 62.29 13.19
CA GLU A 83 3.08 63.35 12.18
C GLU A 83 1.77 64.15 12.33
N LYS A 84 0.63 63.47 12.49
CA LYS A 84 -0.68 64.09 12.74
C LYS A 84 -0.66 64.91 14.04
N SER A 85 -0.04 64.37 15.10
CA SER A 85 0.05 65.07 16.38
C SER A 85 0.84 66.37 16.27
N VAL A 86 2.03 66.35 15.63
CA VAL A 86 2.81 67.56 15.42
C VAL A 86 2.13 68.54 14.49
N LYS A 87 1.38 68.04 13.47
CA LYS A 87 0.60 68.90 12.56
C LYS A 87 -0.54 69.62 13.29
N VAL A 88 -1.17 68.96 14.26
CA VAL A 88 -2.19 69.61 15.13
C VAL A 88 -1.53 70.69 15.99
N MET A 89 -0.33 70.43 16.55
CA MET A 89 0.40 71.41 17.32
C MET A 89 0.82 72.62 16.47
N GLU A 90 1.35 72.41 15.29
CA GLU A 90 1.69 73.47 14.32
C GLU A 90 0.45 74.29 13.97
N SER A 91 -0.63 73.69 13.58
CA SER A 91 -1.88 74.39 13.22
C SER A 91 -2.39 75.26 14.35
N TYR A 92 -2.31 74.78 15.60
CA TYR A 92 -2.76 75.54 16.77
C TYR A 92 -1.83 76.70 17.06
N ILE A 93 -0.50 76.60 16.88
CA ILE A 93 0.43 77.72 17.01
C ILE A 93 0.13 78.74 15.93
N MET A 94 -0.05 78.31 14.69
CA MET A 94 -0.23 79.18 13.54
C MET A 94 -1.52 80.02 13.63
N ASP A 95 -2.54 79.58 14.38
CA ASP A 95 -3.76 80.34 14.63
C ASP A 95 -3.51 81.66 15.39
N PHE A 96 -2.41 81.80 16.11
CA PHE A 96 -2.04 83.05 16.78
C PHE A 96 -1.39 84.06 15.83
N PHE A 97 -0.89 83.65 14.66
CA PHE A 97 -0.13 84.52 13.72
C PHE A 97 -1.13 85.06 12.67
N THR A 98 -1.61 86.25 12.94
CA THR A 98 -2.46 87.03 12.05
C THR A 98 -1.67 88.13 11.35
N GLU A 99 -2.16 88.74 10.26
CA GLU A 99 -1.50 89.77 9.48
C GLU A 99 -1.04 91.03 10.30
N GLU A 100 -1.60 91.25 11.50
CA GLU A 100 -1.34 92.47 12.35
C GLU A 100 -0.33 92.20 13.48
N VAL A 101 0.25 91.01 13.57
CA VAL A 101 1.09 90.55 14.69
C VAL A 101 2.55 91.04 14.52
N GLN A 102 3.09 91.67 15.60
CA GLN A 102 4.52 91.89 15.69
C GLN A 102 5.24 90.66 16.28
N ILE A 103 5.86 89.88 15.42
CA ILE A 103 6.46 88.55 15.76
C ILE A 103 7.62 88.73 16.78
N GLU A 104 8.32 89.86 16.80
CA GLU A 104 9.43 90.18 17.71
C GLU A 104 8.95 90.61 19.10
N ASP A 105 7.63 90.84 19.32
CA ASP A 105 7.09 91.25 20.61
C ASP A 105 7.14 90.10 21.64
N GLN A 106 7.87 90.31 22.71
CA GLN A 106 8.06 89.36 23.79
C GLN A 106 6.77 89.01 24.52
N ASP A 107 5.89 89.95 24.73
CA ASP A 107 4.59 89.76 25.40
C ASP A 107 3.69 88.86 24.54
N PHE A 108 3.73 88.99 23.20
CA PHE A 108 3.08 88.11 22.26
C PHE A 108 3.64 86.71 22.32
N GLN A 109 4.98 86.58 22.27
CA GLN A 109 5.66 85.27 22.31
C GLN A 109 5.34 84.50 23.61
N GLU A 110 5.39 85.17 24.78
CA GLU A 110 5.00 84.53 26.05
C GLU A 110 3.52 84.16 26.10
N ASN A 111 2.65 84.97 25.51
CA ASN A 111 1.21 84.59 25.41
C ASN A 111 1.01 83.34 24.55
N VAL A 112 1.66 83.20 23.41
CA VAL A 112 1.63 81.99 22.57
C VAL A 112 2.11 80.79 23.36
N ILE A 113 3.28 80.90 24.02
CA ILE A 113 3.86 79.78 24.80
C ILE A 113 2.85 79.32 25.89
N ASN A 114 2.31 80.23 26.67
CA ASN A 114 1.41 79.93 27.76
C ASN A 114 0.06 79.30 27.26
N SER A 115 -0.34 79.74 26.06
CA SER A 115 -1.58 79.21 25.44
C SER A 115 -1.43 77.83 24.89
N VAL A 116 -0.27 77.48 24.31
CA VAL A 116 -0.06 76.15 23.69
C VAL A 116 0.37 75.07 24.69
N ASP A 117 0.91 75.46 25.86
CA ASP A 117 1.48 74.51 26.84
C ASP A 117 0.49 73.40 27.24
N LYS A 118 -0.74 73.75 27.65
CA LYS A 118 -1.75 72.79 28.06
C LYS A 118 -2.18 71.88 26.92
N MET A 119 -2.37 72.41 25.71
CA MET A 119 -2.82 71.68 24.54
C MET A 119 -1.75 70.69 24.11
N PHE A 120 -0.46 71.10 24.09
CA PHE A 120 0.67 70.26 23.76
C PHE A 120 0.78 69.03 24.69
N ALA A 121 0.62 69.27 26.00
CA ALA A 121 0.58 68.15 26.97
C ALA A 121 -0.53 67.14 26.67
N ASP A 122 -1.71 67.58 26.25
CA ASP A 122 -2.82 66.69 25.92
C ASP A 122 -2.58 65.96 24.59
N VAL A 123 -2.06 66.64 23.56
CA VAL A 123 -1.69 65.97 22.27
C VAL A 123 -0.60 64.96 22.49
N ALA A 124 0.47 65.30 23.21
CA ALA A 124 1.61 64.41 23.45
C ALA A 124 1.24 63.16 24.26
N LYS A 125 0.21 63.20 25.15
CA LYS A 125 -0.30 62.02 25.86
C LYS A 125 -0.97 61.03 24.92
N HIS A 126 -1.57 61.50 23.83
CA HIS A 126 -2.23 60.66 22.85
C HIS A 126 -1.27 60.13 21.75
N ALA A 127 -0.13 60.75 21.58
CA ALA A 127 0.93 60.27 20.68
C ALA A 127 1.63 59.07 21.32
N SER A 128 1.30 57.84 20.86
CA SER A 128 1.86 56.61 21.41
C SER A 128 3.38 56.58 21.29
N GLY A 129 4.08 56.38 22.41
CA GLY A 129 5.53 56.35 22.46
C GLY A 129 6.25 57.72 22.50
N ALA A 130 5.52 58.84 22.48
CA ALA A 130 6.09 60.17 22.64
C ALA A 130 6.76 60.35 24.01
N VAL A 131 7.98 60.80 24.02
CA VAL A 131 8.80 61.05 25.22
C VAL A 131 9.09 62.52 25.45
N ALA A 132 9.06 63.33 24.42
CA ALA A 132 9.18 64.79 24.56
C ALA A 132 8.34 65.53 23.52
N TYR A 133 7.98 66.72 23.83
CA TYR A 133 7.38 67.66 22.90
C TYR A 133 7.96 69.04 23.14
N TYR A 134 8.06 69.81 22.06
CA TYR A 134 8.67 71.15 22.13
C TYR A 134 8.13 72.08 21.05
N PHE A 135 8.26 73.35 21.36
CA PHE A 135 8.09 74.47 20.45
C PHE A 135 9.19 75.46 20.69
N ARG A 136 9.88 75.87 19.64
CA ARG A 136 11.03 76.79 19.74
C ARG A 136 10.90 77.91 18.72
N PHE A 137 10.98 79.17 19.22
CA PHE A 137 11.10 80.33 18.33
C PHE A 137 12.50 80.45 17.70
N ASP A 138 12.56 81.11 16.55
CA ASP A 138 13.83 81.45 15.91
C ASP A 138 14.62 82.42 16.78
N PRO A 139 15.92 82.16 17.09
CA PRO A 139 16.80 83.11 17.79
C PRO A 139 16.96 84.43 17.10
N ALA A 140 16.65 84.52 15.79
CA ALA A 140 16.73 85.83 15.07
C ALA A 140 15.61 86.80 15.46
N ILE A 141 14.49 86.33 15.93
CA ILE A 141 13.30 87.12 16.30
C ILE A 141 12.98 87.05 17.80
N SER A 142 13.68 86.23 18.56
CA SER A 142 13.43 86.00 19.98
C SER A 142 14.71 85.78 20.79
N ASN A 143 14.59 85.56 22.09
CA ASN A 143 15.72 85.08 22.88
C ASN A 143 16.02 83.64 22.50
N SER A 144 17.31 83.24 22.48
CA SER A 144 17.79 81.92 22.07
C SER A 144 17.18 80.71 22.83
N LYS A 145 16.52 81.00 23.97
CA LYS A 145 15.81 79.99 24.78
C LYS A 145 14.30 80.11 24.72
N THR A 146 13.75 81.05 23.95
CA THR A 146 12.30 81.27 23.90
C THR A 146 11.56 80.07 23.31
N GLY A 147 10.63 79.49 24.10
CA GLY A 147 9.87 78.32 23.73
C GLY A 147 9.57 77.42 24.92
N LEU A 148 9.03 76.24 24.65
CA LEU A 148 8.79 75.19 25.65
C LEU A 148 9.47 73.90 25.26
N PHE A 149 9.90 73.19 26.28
CA PHE A 149 10.40 71.81 26.12
C PHE A 149 9.99 70.98 27.31
N TYR A 150 9.21 69.95 27.04
CA TYR A 150 8.76 68.95 28.03
C TYR A 150 9.29 67.61 27.64
N SER A 151 9.77 66.88 28.62
CA SER A 151 10.24 65.53 28.38
C SER A 151 9.88 64.59 29.56
N LYS A 152 9.70 63.35 29.28
CA LYS A 152 9.73 62.29 30.28
C LYS A 152 11.15 61.94 30.61
N THR A 153 11.38 61.47 31.81
CA THR A 153 12.70 60.96 32.23
C THR A 153 12.62 59.46 32.45
N LYS A 154 13.72 58.75 32.35
CA LYS A 154 13.76 57.31 32.55
C LYS A 154 13.08 56.90 33.86
N GLY A 155 12.02 56.08 33.74
CA GLY A 155 11.23 55.60 34.87
C GLY A 155 10.12 56.54 35.36
N ASN A 156 9.85 57.66 34.68
CA ASN A 156 8.75 58.57 34.98
C ASN A 156 7.91 58.87 33.71
N ASP A 157 6.70 58.43 33.66
CA ASP A 157 5.79 58.64 32.51
C ASP A 157 5.15 60.04 32.45
N LYS A 158 5.48 60.94 33.39
CA LYS A 158 4.96 62.30 33.36
C LYS A 158 5.93 63.22 32.63
N TYR A 159 5.34 64.06 31.79
CA TYR A 159 6.11 65.18 31.18
C TYR A 159 6.46 66.20 32.25
N ILE A 160 7.73 66.54 32.32
CA ILE A 160 8.25 67.60 33.18
C ILE A 160 8.90 68.66 32.31
N PRO A 161 8.83 69.96 32.68
CA PRO A 161 9.47 71.00 31.93
C PRO A 161 11.02 70.93 32.08
N PHE A 162 11.71 71.13 30.99
CA PHE A 162 13.14 71.24 30.91
C PHE A 162 13.51 72.62 30.40
N ASP A 163 14.67 73.16 30.84
CA ASP A 163 15.22 74.37 30.24
C ASP A 163 15.48 74.10 28.75
N PRO A 164 14.94 74.92 27.86
CA PRO A 164 15.22 74.77 26.45
C PRO A 164 16.69 74.99 26.13
N THR A 165 17.20 74.15 25.20
CA THR A 165 18.62 74.29 24.71
C THR A 165 18.87 75.67 24.20
N ASP A 166 19.97 76.31 24.65
CA ASP A 166 20.40 77.58 24.12
C ASP A 166 21.05 77.34 22.75
N ILE A 167 20.29 77.60 21.68
CA ILE A 167 20.70 77.36 20.30
C ILE A 167 21.93 78.26 19.94
N SER A 168 22.11 79.42 20.57
CA SER A 168 23.18 80.33 20.26
C SER A 168 24.56 79.83 20.72
N LEU A 169 24.62 78.80 21.53
CA LEU A 169 25.87 78.24 22.01
C LEU A 169 26.53 77.24 21.02
N TYR A 170 25.80 76.87 19.94
CA TYR A 170 26.24 75.85 18.99
C TYR A 170 26.29 76.44 17.57
N GLU A 171 27.25 75.96 16.78
CA GLU A 171 27.26 76.21 15.33
C GLU A 171 26.12 75.48 14.65
N LYS A 172 25.60 75.98 13.50
CA LYS A 172 24.51 75.40 12.78
C LYS A 172 24.76 73.94 12.29
N GLU A 173 26.04 73.66 12.06
CA GLU A 173 26.57 72.39 11.62
C GLU A 173 26.66 71.34 12.75
N ASP A 174 26.50 71.76 14.00
CA ASP A 174 26.45 70.86 15.15
C ASP A 174 25.09 70.12 15.18
N THR A 175 25.00 69.08 14.37
CA THR A 175 23.78 68.30 14.22
C THR A 175 23.40 67.50 15.49
N GLU A 176 24.37 67.23 16.37
CA GLU A 176 24.17 66.48 17.62
C GLU A 176 23.38 67.32 18.65
N HIS A 177 23.63 68.66 18.72
CA HIS A 177 22.98 69.49 19.71
C HIS A 177 21.81 70.33 19.15
N VAL A 178 21.94 70.82 17.91
CA VAL A 178 20.94 71.71 17.31
C VAL A 178 20.42 71.29 15.94
N GLY A 179 20.77 70.06 15.49
CA GLY A 179 20.29 69.52 14.22
C GLY A 179 18.75 69.44 14.11
N TRP A 180 18.04 69.17 15.23
CA TRP A 180 16.58 69.14 15.31
C TRP A 180 15.96 70.55 15.01
N PHE A 181 16.71 71.63 15.12
CA PHE A 181 16.28 73.00 14.81
C PHE A 181 16.67 73.38 13.38
N TRP A 182 17.95 73.21 13.00
CA TRP A 182 18.48 73.70 11.72
C TRP A 182 18.17 72.81 10.51
N GLN A 183 18.08 71.50 10.66
CA GLN A 183 17.75 70.61 9.52
C GLN A 183 16.35 70.85 8.93
N PRO A 184 15.28 71.02 9.74
CA PRO A 184 13.97 71.41 9.21
C PRO A 184 13.99 72.80 8.58
N TYR A 185 14.70 73.72 9.17
CA TYR A 185 14.88 75.08 8.62
C TYR A 185 15.50 75.02 7.21
N GLU A 186 16.60 74.32 7.05
CA GLU A 186 17.29 74.19 5.76
C GLU A 186 16.45 73.43 4.74
N ALA A 187 15.76 72.35 5.16
CA ALA A 187 14.90 71.57 4.32
C ALA A 187 13.62 72.28 3.89
N LYS A 188 13.20 73.35 4.63
CA LYS A 188 11.93 74.07 4.46
C LYS A 188 10.70 73.20 4.38
N LYS A 189 10.72 72.00 5.02
CA LYS A 189 9.65 71.00 5.09
C LYS A 189 9.78 70.18 6.37
N PRO A 190 8.75 69.53 6.79
CA PRO A 190 8.83 68.57 7.90
C PRO A 190 9.94 67.57 7.69
N VAL A 191 10.65 67.20 8.76
CA VAL A 191 11.80 66.28 8.74
C VAL A 191 11.66 65.26 9.86
N TRP A 192 11.91 63.99 9.54
CA TRP A 192 12.25 62.97 10.50
C TRP A 192 13.74 63.01 10.77
N MET A 193 14.11 63.22 12.05
CA MET A 193 15.50 63.14 12.48
C MET A 193 15.90 61.70 12.68
N MET A 194 17.07 61.33 12.19
CA MET A 194 17.63 60.00 12.45
C MET A 194 17.86 59.78 13.96
N PRO A 195 17.84 58.53 14.43
CA PRO A 195 18.05 58.24 15.84
C PRO A 195 19.31 58.88 16.39
N TYR A 196 19.17 59.65 17.47
CA TYR A 196 20.26 60.33 18.15
C TYR A 196 20.08 60.25 19.67
N TYR A 197 21.22 60.37 20.38
CA TYR A 197 21.20 60.36 21.83
C TYR A 197 21.09 61.79 22.35
N ASN A 198 19.99 62.08 23.04
CA ASN A 198 19.82 63.39 23.66
C ASN A 198 20.41 63.39 25.07
N LYS A 199 21.55 64.14 25.26
CA LYS A 199 22.28 64.23 26.53
C LYS A 199 21.49 64.91 27.64
N ASN A 200 20.50 65.74 27.31
CA ASN A 200 19.74 66.49 28.31
C ASN A 200 18.79 65.62 29.12
N ASN A 201 18.18 64.64 28.47
CA ASN A 201 17.21 63.68 29.11
C ASN A 201 17.70 62.25 29.17
N ASN A 202 18.90 61.95 28.65
CA ASN A 202 19.51 60.62 28.59
C ASN A 202 18.64 59.60 27.86
N ILE A 203 17.94 59.96 26.77
CA ILE A 203 17.08 59.11 25.95
C ILE A 203 17.65 59.08 24.54
N TYR A 204 17.69 57.88 23.97
CA TYR A 204 17.94 57.64 22.54
C TYR A 204 16.60 57.79 21.79
N MET A 205 16.51 58.75 20.87
CA MET A 205 15.25 59.20 20.31
C MET A 205 15.32 59.46 18.81
N ILE A 206 14.15 59.41 18.18
CA ILE A 206 13.89 59.94 16.85
C ILE A 206 12.88 61.07 17.00
N SER A 207 12.99 62.09 16.15
CA SER A 207 12.14 63.25 16.25
C SER A 207 11.45 63.56 14.93
N TYR A 208 10.18 63.94 15.00
CA TYR A 208 9.48 64.53 13.87
C TYR A 208 9.30 66.00 14.11
N VAL A 209 9.83 66.85 13.19
CA VAL A 209 9.93 68.31 13.39
C VAL A 209 9.34 69.02 12.18
N ILE A 210 8.48 69.99 12.44
CA ILE A 210 7.88 70.88 11.44
C ILE A 210 8.48 72.27 11.60
N PRO A 211 9.12 72.85 10.55
CA PRO A 211 9.53 74.25 10.53
C PRO A 211 8.29 75.14 10.24
N MET A 212 8.09 76.20 11.04
CA MET A 212 6.94 77.07 10.92
C MET A 212 7.34 78.39 10.25
N TYR A 213 6.51 78.87 9.35
CA TYR A 213 6.70 80.11 8.60
C TYR A 213 5.42 80.95 8.63
N HIS A 214 5.64 82.27 8.79
CA HIS A 214 4.56 83.26 8.60
C HIS A 214 4.95 84.17 7.46
N GLU A 215 4.14 84.30 6.42
CA GLU A 215 4.41 85.08 5.19
C GLU A 215 5.71 84.75 4.43
N ASN A 216 6.57 84.01 4.80
CA ASN A 216 7.90 83.53 4.34
C ASN A 216 8.99 83.67 5.40
N ASP A 217 8.72 84.34 6.50
CA ASP A 217 9.66 84.48 7.61
C ASP A 217 9.59 83.22 8.49
N PHE A 218 10.76 82.67 8.79
CA PHE A 218 10.88 81.50 9.67
C PHE A 218 10.61 81.94 11.12
N ILE A 219 9.62 81.28 11.74
CA ILE A 219 9.21 81.60 13.12
C ILE A 219 9.95 80.71 14.13
N GLY A 220 10.18 79.46 13.74
CA GLY A 220 10.70 78.43 14.63
C GLY A 220 10.31 77.03 14.26
N VAL A 221 10.41 76.10 15.19
CA VAL A 221 10.09 74.71 14.99
C VAL A 221 9.19 74.19 16.08
N VAL A 222 8.35 73.22 15.71
CA VAL A 222 7.54 72.39 16.63
C VAL A 222 7.82 70.93 16.37
N GLY A 223 7.95 70.10 17.43
CA GLY A 223 8.30 68.74 17.27
C GLY A 223 7.87 67.83 18.43
N ILE A 224 7.82 66.53 18.13
CA ILE A 224 7.68 65.46 19.11
C ILE A 224 8.85 64.49 18.96
N ASP A 225 9.39 64.06 20.09
CA ASP A 225 10.42 63.01 20.15
C ASP A 225 9.80 61.69 20.59
N PHE A 226 10.28 60.64 20.00
CA PHE A 226 9.89 59.29 20.29
C PHE A 226 11.08 58.48 20.83
N ASP A 227 10.88 57.64 21.84
CA ASP A 227 11.92 56.77 22.38
C ASP A 227 12.27 55.68 21.37
N TYR A 228 13.44 55.80 20.77
CA TYR A 228 13.90 54.82 19.78
C TYR A 228 14.07 53.43 20.38
N THR A 229 14.43 53.34 21.69
CA THR A 229 14.58 52.02 22.33
C THR A 229 13.28 51.23 22.40
N VAL A 230 12.13 51.91 22.49
CA VAL A 230 10.79 51.28 22.44
C VAL A 230 10.49 50.76 21.03
N LEU A 231 10.83 51.53 20.00
CA LEU A 231 10.70 51.10 18.62
C LEU A 231 11.63 49.94 18.30
N GLU A 232 12.90 50.04 18.71
CA GLU A 232 13.90 49.00 18.54
C GLU A 232 13.45 47.68 19.21
N GLN A 233 12.94 47.74 20.46
CA GLN A 233 12.44 46.58 21.15
C GLN A 233 11.20 45.97 20.42
N LYS A 234 10.30 46.81 19.95
CA LYS A 234 9.14 46.34 19.16
C LYS A 234 9.58 45.62 17.89
N VAL A 235 10.57 46.15 17.18
CA VAL A 235 11.12 45.52 15.99
C VAL A 235 11.82 44.20 16.35
N PHE A 236 12.56 44.18 17.44
CA PHE A 236 13.30 43.03 17.93
C PHE A 236 12.35 41.87 18.34
N ASP A 237 11.17 42.21 18.85
CA ASP A 237 10.16 41.24 19.26
C ASP A 237 9.41 40.59 18.08
N ILE A 238 9.65 41.05 16.84
CA ILE A 238 9.09 40.44 15.63
C ILE A 238 9.70 39.06 15.44
N LYS A 239 8.89 38.05 15.54
CA LYS A 239 9.30 36.64 15.38
C LYS A 239 9.33 36.24 13.92
N VAL A 240 10.52 35.85 13.46
CA VAL A 240 10.78 35.31 12.14
C VAL A 240 11.41 33.93 12.29
N TYR A 241 10.61 32.88 12.37
CA TYR A 241 11.07 31.52 12.71
C TYR A 241 11.84 31.46 14.07
N GLU A 242 12.72 30.48 14.25
CA GLU A 242 13.43 30.25 15.51
C GLU A 242 14.71 31.09 15.60
N HIS A 243 15.48 31.21 14.51
CA HIS A 243 16.77 31.89 14.44
C HIS A 243 16.76 33.10 13.52
N GLY A 244 15.58 33.55 13.07
CA GLY A 244 15.42 34.77 12.31
C GLY A 244 15.35 35.99 13.23
N PHE A 245 15.53 37.17 12.67
CA PHE A 245 15.55 38.44 13.40
C PHE A 245 15.03 39.58 12.53
N ALA A 246 14.64 40.67 13.19
CA ALA A 246 14.24 41.91 12.53
C ALA A 246 15.08 43.07 13.06
N TYR A 247 15.33 44.07 12.22
CA TYR A 247 16.05 45.27 12.57
C TYR A 247 15.68 46.44 11.65
N LEU A 248 16.07 47.63 12.08
CA LEU A 248 15.92 48.84 11.27
C LEU A 248 17.25 49.21 10.64
N GLU A 249 17.23 49.72 9.41
CA GLU A 249 18.39 50.29 8.75
C GLU A 249 18.07 51.65 8.14
N ASN A 250 19.13 52.45 8.02
CA ASN A 250 19.12 53.70 7.31
C ASN A 250 20.23 53.70 6.26
N ASP A 251 19.88 53.97 5.00
CA ASP A 251 20.83 53.94 3.87
C ASP A 251 21.66 52.64 3.81
N GLY A 252 21.04 51.50 4.12
CA GLY A 252 21.71 50.21 4.11
C GLY A 252 22.60 49.91 5.32
N VAL A 253 22.59 50.77 6.33
CA VAL A 253 23.34 50.56 7.58
C VAL A 253 22.37 50.27 8.72
N ALA A 254 22.58 49.16 9.42
CA ALA A 254 21.76 48.80 10.58
C ALA A 254 21.90 49.89 11.67
N VAL A 255 20.75 50.37 12.13
CA VAL A 255 20.64 51.39 13.16
C VAL A 255 20.37 50.70 14.49
N HIS A 256 21.41 50.13 15.09
CA HIS A 256 21.34 49.54 16.42
C HIS A 256 22.73 49.46 17.05
N ASP A 257 22.74 49.38 18.38
CA ASP A 257 23.94 49.21 19.18
C ASP A 257 23.76 48.03 20.16
N ASP A 258 23.22 46.90 19.66
CA ASP A 258 22.79 45.78 20.49
C ASP A 258 23.50 44.48 20.09
N ASP A 259 24.10 43.83 21.06
CA ASP A 259 24.78 42.52 20.92
C ASP A 259 23.81 41.36 20.57
N ARG A 260 22.50 41.60 20.55
CA ARG A 260 21.48 40.62 20.23
C ARG A 260 21.39 40.26 18.74
N LEU A 261 21.88 41.12 17.87
CA LEU A 261 21.93 40.89 16.43
C LEU A 261 23.25 40.22 16.01
N PRO A 262 23.24 39.43 14.92
CA PRO A 262 24.47 38.93 14.33
C PRO A 262 25.46 40.05 13.97
N ALA A 263 26.74 39.71 13.83
CA ALA A 263 27.73 40.66 13.39
C ALA A 263 27.32 41.32 12.06
N LYS A 264 27.66 42.60 11.88
CA LYS A 264 27.26 43.40 10.69
C LYS A 264 27.52 42.69 9.35
N GLU A 265 28.59 41.92 9.26
CA GLU A 265 28.95 41.15 8.07
C GLU A 265 27.97 39.98 7.81
N GLU A 266 27.37 39.40 8.84
CA GLU A 266 26.37 38.32 8.73
C GLU A 266 24.96 38.83 8.41
N LEU A 267 24.63 40.10 8.79
CA LEU A 267 23.30 40.67 8.53
C LEU A 267 22.99 40.78 7.04
N THR A 268 24.01 40.88 6.19
CA THR A 268 23.89 41.01 4.74
C THR A 268 24.17 39.70 3.98
N ASP A 269 24.43 38.58 4.66
CA ASP A 269 24.72 37.31 4.01
C ASP A 269 23.45 36.65 3.44
N THR A 270 23.22 36.90 2.16
CA THR A 270 22.09 36.34 1.40
C THR A 270 22.16 34.82 1.19
N ASN A 271 23.27 34.15 1.50
CA ASN A 271 23.39 32.70 1.48
C ASN A 271 22.88 32.05 2.77
N LYS A 272 22.92 32.82 3.87
CA LYS A 272 22.52 32.36 5.20
C LYS A 272 21.08 32.75 5.55
N TYR A 273 20.64 33.90 5.08
CA TYR A 273 19.34 34.46 5.42
C TYR A 273 18.54 34.89 4.18
N LEU A 274 17.26 34.58 4.20
CA LEU A 274 16.25 35.19 3.35
C LEU A 274 15.93 36.56 3.92
N ARG A 275 16.23 37.62 3.16
CA ARG A 275 16.07 39.00 3.58
C ARG A 275 14.91 39.68 2.86
N VAL A 276 13.97 40.23 3.61
CA VAL A 276 12.82 41.00 3.10
C VAL A 276 12.84 42.37 3.74
N THR A 277 12.57 43.41 2.96
CA THR A 277 12.65 44.80 3.40
C THR A 277 11.35 45.56 3.16
N LYS A 278 11.04 46.52 4.03
CA LYS A 278 9.90 47.43 3.91
C LYS A 278 10.33 48.84 4.25
N ASP A 279 10.16 49.78 3.32
CA ASP A 279 10.40 51.17 3.56
C ASP A 279 9.35 51.76 4.49
N LEU A 280 9.81 52.56 5.46
CA LEU A 280 9.01 53.24 6.46
C LEU A 280 8.84 54.71 6.11
N THR A 281 7.76 55.33 6.60
CA THR A 281 7.43 56.74 6.32
C THR A 281 8.47 57.72 6.84
N ASN A 282 9.23 57.33 7.85
CA ASN A 282 10.30 58.15 8.41
C ASN A 282 11.63 58.07 7.64
N GLY A 283 11.70 57.36 6.51
CA GLY A 283 12.91 57.17 5.69
C GLY A 283 13.82 56.02 6.11
N MET A 284 13.48 55.30 7.20
CA MET A 284 14.16 54.07 7.58
C MET A 284 13.57 52.88 6.83
N THR A 285 14.27 51.75 6.86
CA THR A 285 13.80 50.49 6.27
C THR A 285 13.74 49.42 7.35
N LEU A 286 12.58 48.80 7.49
CA LEU A 286 12.44 47.59 8.30
C LEU A 286 12.98 46.40 7.50
N VAL A 287 13.85 45.62 8.14
CA VAL A 287 14.43 44.39 7.56
C VAL A 287 14.03 43.19 8.39
N LEU A 288 13.46 42.19 7.75
CA LEU A 288 13.24 40.88 8.33
C LEU A 288 14.18 39.87 7.68
N SER A 289 14.85 39.05 8.50
CA SER A 289 15.80 38.06 8.07
C SER A 289 15.40 36.69 8.61
N ALA A 290 15.07 35.74 7.74
CA ALA A 290 14.74 34.34 8.09
C ALA A 290 15.94 33.45 7.81
N SER A 291 16.31 32.58 8.74
CA SER A 291 17.41 31.63 8.53
C SER A 291 17.00 30.54 7.53
N TYR A 292 17.84 30.30 6.52
CA TYR A 292 17.66 29.15 5.63
C TYR A 292 17.79 27.79 6.34
N ASP A 293 18.46 27.76 7.49
CA ASP A 293 18.54 26.53 8.31
C ASP A 293 17.19 26.20 8.93
N ASP A 294 16.44 27.17 9.44
CA ASP A 294 15.09 26.99 9.96
C ASP A 294 14.16 26.46 8.85
N ILE A 295 14.22 27.09 7.67
CA ILE A 295 13.41 26.67 6.51
C ILE A 295 13.78 25.24 6.11
N ARG A 296 15.08 24.88 6.13
CA ARG A 296 15.54 23.51 5.85
C ARG A 296 15.07 22.51 6.90
N GLN A 297 15.09 22.88 8.17
CA GLN A 297 14.64 22.02 9.26
C GLN A 297 13.16 21.68 9.11
N ILE A 298 12.29 22.66 8.85
CA ILE A 298 10.86 22.45 8.59
C ILE A 298 10.67 21.48 7.40
N ARG A 299 11.44 21.65 6.34
CA ARG A 299 11.43 20.76 5.18
C ARG A 299 11.77 19.32 5.53
N TYR A 300 12.80 19.10 6.34
CA TYR A 300 13.18 17.76 6.78
C TYR A 300 12.11 17.12 7.67
N GLU A 301 11.53 17.86 8.61
CA GLU A 301 10.48 17.36 9.50
C GLU A 301 9.27 16.89 8.69
N ILE A 302 8.73 17.72 7.81
CA ILE A 302 7.59 17.34 6.94
C ILE A 302 7.97 16.21 5.98
N GLY A 303 9.17 16.23 5.43
CA GLY A 303 9.69 15.17 4.55
C GLY A 303 9.76 13.82 5.27
N PHE A 304 10.19 13.78 6.52
CA PHE A 304 10.20 12.56 7.35
C PHE A 304 8.79 12.06 7.67
N GLU A 305 7.85 12.94 7.98
CA GLU A 305 6.46 12.55 8.22
C GLU A 305 5.83 11.92 6.99
N ILE A 306 6.01 12.53 5.82
CA ILE A 306 5.53 11.97 4.55
C ILE A 306 6.16 10.60 4.27
N LEU A 307 7.48 10.48 4.42
CA LEU A 307 8.19 9.23 4.23
C LEU A 307 7.67 8.14 5.16
N PHE A 308 7.45 8.48 6.42
CA PHE A 308 6.88 7.54 7.41
C PHE A 308 5.49 7.06 7.00
N VAL A 309 4.59 7.96 6.63
CA VAL A 309 3.22 7.60 6.17
C VAL A 309 3.27 6.71 4.93
N VAL A 310 4.12 7.04 3.95
CA VAL A 310 4.28 6.27 2.72
C VAL A 310 4.81 4.86 3.02
N LEU A 311 5.77 4.71 3.94
CA LEU A 311 6.30 3.41 4.37
C LEU A 311 5.24 2.57 5.10
N VAL A 312 4.45 3.17 5.99
CA VAL A 312 3.36 2.48 6.71
C VAL A 312 2.31 1.98 5.73
N LEU A 313 1.87 2.80 4.78
CA LEU A 313 0.92 2.41 3.75
C LEU A 313 1.48 1.29 2.85
N SER A 314 2.75 1.39 2.45
CA SER A 314 3.42 0.34 1.67
C SER A 314 3.47 -0.99 2.41
N ALA A 315 3.80 -0.98 3.71
CA ALA A 315 3.79 -2.17 4.55
C ALA A 315 2.39 -2.77 4.68
N PHE A 316 1.37 -1.93 4.90
CA PHE A 316 -0.02 -2.35 5.00
C PHE A 316 -0.50 -3.04 3.72
N PHE A 317 -0.29 -2.43 2.55
CA PHE A 317 -0.67 -3.04 1.28
C PHE A 317 0.13 -4.31 0.97
N THR A 318 1.40 -4.37 1.38
CA THR A 318 2.21 -5.60 1.25
C THR A 318 1.61 -6.74 2.05
N ILE A 319 1.15 -6.50 3.28
CA ILE A 319 0.48 -7.51 4.11
C ILE A 319 -0.81 -7.98 3.45
N ILE A 320 -1.61 -7.06 2.91
CA ILE A 320 -2.84 -7.40 2.16
C ILE A 320 -2.51 -8.27 0.94
N ALA A 321 -1.49 -7.89 0.16
CA ALA A 321 -1.06 -8.65 -1.01
C ALA A 321 -0.63 -10.08 -0.66
N ILE A 322 0.13 -10.25 0.42
CA ILE A 322 0.53 -11.57 0.94
C ILE A 322 -0.70 -12.39 1.32
N PHE A 323 -1.67 -11.78 1.99
CA PHE A 323 -2.91 -12.44 2.40
C PHE A 323 -3.74 -12.89 1.18
N ILE A 324 -3.93 -12.02 0.18
CA ILE A 324 -4.67 -12.35 -1.06
C ILE A 324 -3.97 -13.47 -1.82
N VAL A 325 -2.63 -13.38 -2.00
CA VAL A 325 -1.86 -14.42 -2.69
C VAL A 325 -1.98 -15.78 -1.97
N ARG A 326 -1.95 -15.80 -0.65
CA ARG A 326 -2.15 -17.03 0.13
C ARG A 326 -3.57 -17.59 -0.01
N LYS A 327 -4.59 -16.74 -0.01
CA LYS A 327 -5.99 -17.17 -0.12
C LYS A 327 -6.37 -17.68 -1.52
N ILE A 328 -5.77 -17.17 -2.57
CA ILE A 328 -6.12 -17.51 -3.96
C ILE A 328 -5.12 -18.49 -4.56
N VAL A 329 -3.83 -18.21 -4.48
CA VAL A 329 -2.82 -18.97 -5.23
C VAL A 329 -2.48 -20.31 -4.56
N ALA A 330 -2.54 -20.40 -3.22
CA ALA A 330 -2.23 -21.62 -2.51
C ALA A 330 -3.26 -22.75 -2.78
N PRO A 331 -4.59 -22.51 -2.75
CA PRO A 331 -5.57 -23.52 -3.14
C PRO A 331 -5.45 -23.96 -4.60
N LEU A 332 -5.24 -23.02 -5.53
CA LEU A 332 -5.03 -23.35 -6.95
C LEU A 332 -3.82 -24.26 -7.17
N LYS A 333 -2.75 -24.06 -6.41
CA LYS A 333 -1.58 -24.95 -6.47
C LYS A 333 -1.93 -26.35 -5.98
N LYS A 334 -2.69 -26.49 -4.89
CA LYS A 334 -3.16 -27.77 -4.38
C LYS A 334 -4.04 -28.49 -5.41
N LEU A 335 -4.95 -27.76 -6.06
CA LEU A 335 -5.79 -28.30 -7.13
C LEU A 335 -4.94 -28.81 -8.31
N ALA A 336 -3.91 -28.07 -8.71
CA ALA A 336 -2.98 -28.50 -9.75
C ALA A 336 -2.20 -29.79 -9.36
N GLU A 337 -1.79 -29.91 -8.10
CA GLU A 337 -1.13 -31.13 -7.58
C GLU A 337 -2.11 -32.31 -7.55
N ALA A 338 -3.38 -32.07 -7.19
CA ALA A 338 -4.44 -33.05 -7.23
C ALA A 338 -4.73 -33.57 -8.66
N LEU A 339 -4.75 -32.67 -9.64
CA LEU A 339 -4.87 -33.02 -11.07
C LEU A 339 -3.73 -33.93 -11.54
N ILE A 340 -2.51 -33.68 -11.10
CA ILE A 340 -1.34 -34.53 -11.43
C ILE A 340 -1.50 -35.93 -10.82
N LYS A 341 -1.99 -36.04 -9.58
CA LYS A 341 -2.26 -37.35 -8.95
C LYS A 341 -3.34 -38.10 -9.71
N LEU A 342 -4.46 -37.42 -10.03
CA LEU A 342 -5.55 -37.99 -10.81
C LEU A 342 -5.06 -38.51 -12.17
N SER A 343 -4.22 -37.75 -12.86
CA SER A 343 -3.65 -38.18 -14.16
C SER A 343 -2.74 -39.42 -14.07
N ASN A 344 -2.20 -39.71 -12.89
CA ASN A 344 -1.41 -40.92 -12.62
C ASN A 344 -2.26 -42.11 -12.14
N GLY A 345 -3.58 -41.95 -12.11
CA GLY A 345 -4.50 -43.04 -11.74
C GLY A 345 -4.82 -43.11 -10.23
N ASP A 346 -4.43 -42.06 -9.47
CA ASP A 346 -4.84 -41.94 -8.06
C ASP A 346 -6.16 -41.15 -8.01
N TYR A 347 -7.26 -41.86 -7.86
CA TYR A 347 -8.61 -41.28 -7.81
C TYR A 347 -9.00 -40.84 -6.39
N ASN A 348 -8.23 -41.20 -5.37
CA ASN A 348 -8.52 -40.92 -3.96
C ASN A 348 -7.82 -39.62 -3.53
N VAL A 349 -8.18 -38.52 -4.18
CA VAL A 349 -7.55 -37.21 -3.93
C VAL A 349 -8.51 -36.36 -3.11
N GLU A 350 -8.11 -36.06 -1.87
CA GLU A 350 -8.83 -35.11 -1.02
C GLU A 350 -8.36 -33.68 -1.37
N ILE A 351 -9.32 -32.78 -1.57
CA ILE A 351 -9.08 -31.35 -1.77
C ILE A 351 -9.64 -30.61 -0.57
N ALA A 352 -8.85 -29.69 -0.02
CA ALA A 352 -9.30 -28.86 1.09
C ALA A 352 -10.31 -27.80 0.62
N ASN A 353 -11.38 -27.61 1.37
CA ASN A 353 -12.38 -26.58 1.13
C ASN A 353 -11.72 -25.19 1.04
N SER A 354 -12.34 -24.29 0.28
CA SER A 354 -11.89 -22.92 0.09
C SER A 354 -13.01 -21.96 0.44
N ASP A 355 -12.67 -20.87 1.14
CA ASP A 355 -13.61 -19.78 1.43
C ASP A 355 -13.87 -18.88 0.19
N VAL A 356 -13.14 -19.10 -0.91
CA VAL A 356 -13.32 -18.38 -2.17
C VAL A 356 -14.27 -19.17 -3.05
N SER A 357 -15.42 -18.60 -3.36
CA SER A 357 -16.53 -19.29 -4.05
C SER A 357 -16.14 -19.89 -5.39
N GLU A 358 -15.31 -19.20 -6.17
CA GLU A 358 -14.84 -19.65 -7.49
C GLU A 358 -13.90 -20.85 -7.36
N ILE A 359 -13.09 -20.88 -6.30
CA ILE A 359 -12.18 -22.00 -6.04
C ILE A 359 -12.97 -23.20 -5.52
N GLU A 360 -13.96 -22.97 -4.67
CA GLU A 360 -14.84 -24.02 -4.17
C GLU A 360 -15.66 -24.66 -5.30
N PHE A 361 -16.14 -23.86 -6.25
CA PHE A 361 -16.76 -24.35 -7.46
C PHE A 361 -15.81 -25.23 -8.29
N LEU A 362 -14.55 -24.80 -8.45
CA LEU A 362 -13.52 -25.59 -9.14
C LEU A 362 -13.22 -26.90 -8.41
N ASN A 363 -13.15 -26.88 -7.08
CA ASN A 363 -12.95 -28.07 -6.25
C ASN A 363 -14.09 -29.08 -6.47
N THR A 364 -15.35 -28.61 -6.38
CA THR A 364 -16.53 -29.43 -6.60
C THR A 364 -16.57 -30.02 -8.02
N ALA A 365 -16.24 -29.21 -9.03
CA ALA A 365 -16.18 -29.69 -10.41
C ALA A 365 -15.09 -30.74 -10.61
N PHE A 366 -13.94 -30.58 -9.96
CA PHE A 366 -12.85 -31.54 -9.99
C PHE A 366 -13.24 -32.86 -9.32
N GLU A 367 -13.84 -32.83 -8.14
CA GLU A 367 -14.31 -34.01 -7.41
C GLU A 367 -15.31 -34.82 -8.24
N ASN A 368 -16.28 -34.14 -8.85
CA ASN A 368 -17.25 -34.76 -9.76
C ASN A 368 -16.57 -35.42 -10.97
N MET A 369 -15.57 -34.79 -11.54
CA MET A 369 -14.79 -35.34 -12.65
C MET A 369 -13.99 -36.56 -12.21
N ALA A 370 -13.32 -36.52 -11.05
CA ALA A 370 -12.54 -37.63 -10.51
C ALA A 370 -13.43 -38.86 -10.24
N ALA A 371 -14.60 -38.66 -9.63
CA ALA A 371 -15.57 -39.70 -9.37
C ALA A 371 -16.07 -40.37 -10.68
N ARG A 372 -16.41 -39.56 -11.68
CA ARG A 372 -16.84 -40.09 -13.00
C ARG A 372 -15.74 -40.85 -13.72
N LEU A 373 -14.50 -40.40 -13.64
CA LEU A 373 -13.36 -41.09 -14.24
C LEU A 373 -13.12 -42.44 -13.54
N HIS A 374 -13.20 -42.46 -12.22
CA HIS A 374 -13.04 -43.69 -11.44
C HIS A 374 -14.11 -44.72 -11.79
N GLU A 375 -15.40 -44.29 -11.86
CA GLU A 375 -16.52 -45.17 -12.23
C GLU A 375 -16.33 -45.71 -13.65
N ARG A 376 -16.00 -44.89 -14.61
CA ARG A 376 -15.74 -45.30 -15.99
C ARG A 376 -14.58 -46.27 -16.12
N GLU A 377 -13.49 -46.05 -15.37
CA GLU A 377 -12.39 -47.01 -15.38
C GLU A 377 -12.84 -48.38 -14.84
N LYS A 378 -13.62 -48.38 -13.76
CA LYS A 378 -14.17 -49.59 -13.17
C LYS A 378 -15.08 -50.34 -14.15
N GLU A 379 -15.97 -49.61 -14.85
CA GLU A 379 -16.81 -50.17 -15.89
C GLU A 379 -15.99 -50.78 -17.05
N LEU A 380 -14.97 -50.03 -17.51
CA LEU A 380 -14.08 -50.52 -18.57
C LEU A 380 -13.31 -51.78 -18.15
N ARG A 381 -12.79 -51.81 -16.91
CA ARG A 381 -12.11 -53.01 -16.39
C ARG A 381 -13.08 -54.20 -16.25
N PHE A 382 -14.32 -53.95 -15.87
CA PHE A 382 -15.35 -54.98 -15.77
C PHE A 382 -15.68 -55.55 -17.17
N SER A 383 -15.98 -54.70 -18.14
CA SER A 383 -16.33 -55.12 -19.51
C SER A 383 -15.16 -55.78 -20.24
N ALA A 384 -13.91 -55.33 -19.98
CA ALA A 384 -12.74 -55.94 -20.58
C ALA A 384 -12.42 -57.36 -20.08
N ASN A 385 -12.92 -57.77 -18.89
CA ASN A 385 -12.58 -59.07 -18.28
C ASN A 385 -13.79 -60.01 -18.13
N ARG A 386 -14.98 -59.58 -18.52
CA ARG A 386 -16.21 -60.38 -18.41
C ARG A 386 -16.84 -60.66 -19.77
N ASP A 387 -17.51 -61.76 -19.89
CA ASP A 387 -18.37 -62.10 -21.02
C ASP A 387 -19.72 -61.38 -20.92
N SER A 388 -20.11 -60.69 -21.97
CA SER A 388 -21.28 -59.77 -21.94
C SER A 388 -22.62 -60.55 -21.80
N LEU A 389 -22.70 -61.82 -22.23
CA LEU A 389 -23.91 -62.59 -22.15
C LEU A 389 -24.04 -63.25 -20.77
N THR A 390 -22.98 -63.87 -20.28
CA THR A 390 -23.01 -64.71 -19.08
C THR A 390 -22.55 -64.08 -17.81
N GLY A 391 -21.83 -62.93 -17.90
CA GLY A 391 -21.19 -62.30 -16.77
C GLY A 391 -19.97 -63.03 -16.19
N LEU A 392 -19.65 -64.22 -16.72
CA LEU A 392 -18.46 -64.95 -16.34
C LEU A 392 -17.19 -64.27 -16.82
N ARG A 393 -16.02 -64.77 -16.41
CA ARG A 393 -14.75 -64.27 -16.95
C ARG A 393 -14.65 -64.63 -18.43
N ASN A 394 -14.22 -63.67 -19.27
CA ASN A 394 -14.10 -63.86 -20.71
C ASN A 394 -12.75 -64.48 -21.12
N THR A 395 -12.59 -64.73 -22.40
CA THR A 395 -11.35 -65.27 -23.00
C THR A 395 -10.11 -64.42 -22.71
N THR A 396 -10.24 -63.09 -22.62
CA THR A 396 -9.12 -62.18 -22.26
C THR A 396 -8.67 -62.43 -20.82
N SER A 397 -9.61 -62.55 -19.91
CA SER A 397 -9.33 -62.92 -18.53
C SER A 397 -8.73 -64.31 -18.41
N TYR A 398 -9.23 -65.29 -19.19
CA TYR A 398 -8.68 -66.65 -19.26
C TYR A 398 -7.21 -66.63 -19.66
N LYS A 399 -6.82 -65.99 -20.77
CA LYS A 399 -5.43 -65.91 -21.23
C LYS A 399 -4.48 -65.34 -20.15
N ARG A 400 -4.91 -64.31 -19.44
CA ARG A 400 -4.13 -63.76 -18.35
C ARG A 400 -3.92 -64.74 -17.20
N TRP A 401 -4.95 -65.53 -16.87
CA TRP A 401 -4.83 -66.54 -15.82
C TRP A 401 -3.96 -67.71 -16.26
N VAL A 402 -3.99 -68.13 -17.52
CA VAL A 402 -3.09 -69.14 -18.08
C VAL A 402 -1.63 -68.69 -17.89
N ASP A 403 -1.28 -67.44 -18.24
CA ASP A 403 0.07 -66.93 -18.05
C ASP A 403 0.50 -66.97 -16.55
N GLU A 404 -0.43 -66.75 -15.63
CA GLU A 404 -0.17 -66.79 -14.20
C GLU A 404 0.05 -68.22 -13.69
N PHE A 405 -0.77 -69.19 -14.15
CA PHE A 405 -0.58 -70.60 -13.82
C PHE A 405 0.70 -71.17 -14.44
N ASP A 406 1.06 -70.75 -15.63
CA ASP A 406 2.36 -71.17 -16.24
C ASP A 406 3.54 -70.66 -15.40
N LYS A 407 3.47 -69.49 -14.76
CA LYS A 407 4.47 -69.05 -13.79
C LYS A 407 4.47 -69.90 -12.52
N GLU A 408 3.32 -70.25 -11.98
CA GLU A 408 3.21 -71.12 -10.80
C GLU A 408 3.79 -72.52 -11.09
N ILE A 409 3.55 -73.07 -12.29
CA ILE A 409 4.14 -74.33 -12.74
C ILE A 409 5.67 -74.23 -12.81
N ALA A 410 6.19 -73.18 -13.46
CA ALA A 410 7.64 -72.95 -13.56
C ALA A 410 8.32 -72.81 -12.19
N ASN A 411 7.63 -72.20 -11.22
CA ASN A 411 8.10 -72.05 -9.85
C ASN A 411 7.85 -73.28 -8.96
N LYS A 412 7.24 -74.36 -9.51
CA LYS A 412 6.88 -75.60 -8.79
C LYS A 412 5.92 -75.36 -7.59
N THR A 413 5.07 -74.35 -7.69
CA THR A 413 4.10 -74.00 -6.65
C THR A 413 2.66 -74.28 -7.10
N ALA A 414 2.45 -74.78 -8.31
CA ALA A 414 1.15 -75.02 -8.89
C ALA A 414 0.43 -76.19 -8.20
N ASN A 415 -0.83 -75.95 -7.80
CA ASN A 415 -1.73 -76.94 -7.29
C ASN A 415 -3.16 -76.57 -7.72
N PHE A 416 -3.65 -77.15 -8.81
CA PHE A 416 -4.94 -76.84 -9.40
C PHE A 416 -5.47 -77.96 -10.22
N GLY A 417 -6.77 -77.94 -10.48
CA GLY A 417 -7.45 -78.80 -11.44
C GLY A 417 -8.20 -77.97 -12.47
N VAL A 418 -8.35 -78.50 -13.67
CA VAL A 418 -9.06 -77.82 -14.76
C VAL A 418 -10.28 -78.65 -15.09
N VAL A 419 -11.45 -78.01 -15.11
CA VAL A 419 -12.68 -78.64 -15.63
C VAL A 419 -13.06 -77.90 -16.90
N VAL A 420 -13.20 -78.62 -17.99
CA VAL A 420 -13.74 -78.15 -19.27
C VAL A 420 -15.19 -78.59 -19.40
N PHE A 421 -16.01 -77.64 -19.78
CA PHE A 421 -17.44 -77.91 -20.01
C PHE A 421 -17.82 -77.51 -21.42
N ASP A 422 -18.70 -78.33 -22.03
CA ASP A 422 -19.24 -78.08 -23.36
C ASP A 422 -20.75 -78.29 -23.33
N LEU A 423 -21.47 -77.24 -23.75
CA LEU A 423 -22.96 -77.30 -23.76
C LEU A 423 -23.45 -78.08 -24.93
N ASN A 424 -24.13 -79.23 -24.63
CA ASN A 424 -24.61 -80.13 -25.63
C ASN A 424 -25.77 -79.55 -26.41
N GLN A 425 -25.85 -79.88 -27.70
CA GLN A 425 -26.98 -79.59 -28.61
C GLN A 425 -27.31 -78.09 -28.78
N LEU A 426 -26.44 -77.14 -28.42
CA LEU A 426 -26.69 -75.69 -28.58
C LEU A 426 -27.03 -75.30 -30.02
N LYS A 427 -26.32 -75.89 -31.01
CA LYS A 427 -26.62 -75.68 -32.44
C LYS A 427 -28.02 -76.10 -32.79
N LYS A 428 -28.44 -77.28 -32.35
CA LYS A 428 -29.79 -77.82 -32.62
C LYS A 428 -30.88 -76.94 -31.95
N THR A 429 -30.60 -76.41 -30.76
CA THR A 429 -31.49 -75.50 -30.05
C THR A 429 -31.63 -74.21 -30.81
N ASN A 430 -30.50 -73.60 -31.27
CA ASN A 430 -30.52 -72.44 -32.09
C ASN A 430 -31.27 -72.58 -33.39
N ASP A 431 -31.01 -73.70 -34.10
CA ASP A 431 -31.66 -73.99 -35.38
C ASP A 431 -33.16 -74.23 -35.22
N THR A 432 -33.61 -74.73 -34.06
CA THR A 432 -35.03 -75.12 -33.83
C THR A 432 -35.83 -73.97 -33.19
N TYR A 433 -35.26 -73.26 -32.26
CA TYR A 433 -35.95 -72.28 -31.40
C TYR A 433 -35.43 -70.85 -31.52
N GLY A 434 -34.36 -70.60 -32.27
CA GLY A 434 -33.73 -69.30 -32.46
C GLY A 434 -32.61 -69.01 -31.44
N HIS A 435 -31.80 -68.01 -31.77
CA HIS A 435 -30.63 -67.63 -30.98
C HIS A 435 -30.99 -67.14 -29.57
N ASP A 436 -32.14 -66.48 -29.39
CA ASP A 436 -32.56 -66.00 -28.06
C ASP A 436 -32.76 -67.15 -27.06
N VAL A 437 -33.24 -68.31 -27.53
CA VAL A 437 -33.39 -69.52 -26.71
C VAL A 437 -32.04 -70.17 -26.43
N GLY A 438 -31.13 -70.13 -27.41
CA GLY A 438 -29.75 -70.57 -27.20
C GLY A 438 -29.02 -69.74 -26.21
N ASP A 439 -29.22 -68.43 -26.23
CA ASP A 439 -28.64 -67.52 -25.26
C ASP A 439 -29.16 -67.74 -23.83
N LYS A 440 -30.48 -68.08 -23.70
CA LYS A 440 -31.02 -68.50 -22.41
C LYS A 440 -30.37 -69.80 -21.94
N LEU A 441 -30.11 -70.74 -22.83
CA LEU A 441 -29.46 -72.01 -22.49
C LEU A 441 -28.01 -71.80 -22.04
N ILE A 442 -27.27 -70.91 -22.72
CA ILE A 442 -25.93 -70.54 -22.37
C ILE A 442 -25.88 -69.83 -20.98
N THR A 443 -26.80 -68.89 -20.73
CA THR A 443 -26.86 -68.17 -19.44
C THR A 443 -27.29 -69.13 -18.30
N THR A 444 -28.15 -70.05 -18.54
CA THR A 444 -28.52 -71.09 -17.58
C THR A 444 -27.34 -72.01 -17.26
N ALA A 445 -26.60 -72.46 -18.27
CA ALA A 445 -25.37 -73.24 -18.09
C ALA A 445 -24.33 -72.50 -17.28
N ALA A 446 -24.08 -71.22 -17.63
CA ALA A 446 -23.18 -70.37 -16.91
C ALA A 446 -23.54 -70.19 -15.42
N LYS A 447 -24.85 -70.05 -15.15
CA LYS A 447 -25.37 -69.95 -13.79
C LYS A 447 -25.15 -71.24 -13.00
N VAL A 448 -25.49 -72.40 -13.56
CA VAL A 448 -25.28 -73.70 -12.90
C VAL A 448 -23.80 -73.93 -12.61
N ILE A 449 -22.90 -73.67 -13.57
CA ILE A 449 -21.45 -73.83 -13.39
C ILE A 449 -20.97 -72.88 -12.30
N SER A 450 -21.34 -71.60 -12.37
CA SER A 450 -20.92 -70.59 -11.41
C SER A 450 -21.46 -70.87 -9.99
N ASP A 451 -22.67 -71.36 -9.85
CA ASP A 451 -23.29 -71.64 -8.57
C ASP A 451 -22.70 -72.88 -7.89
N VAL A 452 -22.29 -73.87 -8.65
CA VAL A 452 -21.61 -75.06 -8.12
C VAL A 452 -20.15 -74.76 -7.79
N PHE A 453 -19.43 -74.09 -8.70
CA PHE A 453 -18.00 -73.80 -8.56
C PHE A 453 -17.72 -72.38 -8.04
N LYS A 454 -18.45 -71.94 -7.00
CA LYS A 454 -18.46 -70.57 -6.46
C LYS A 454 -17.10 -70.07 -6.05
N ARG A 455 -16.21 -70.93 -5.61
CA ARG A 455 -14.86 -70.59 -5.12
C ARG A 455 -13.78 -70.71 -6.19
N SER A 456 -14.17 -71.18 -7.38
CA SER A 456 -13.31 -71.45 -8.51
C SER A 456 -13.33 -70.32 -9.52
N LEU A 457 -12.29 -70.24 -10.34
CA LEU A 457 -12.23 -69.29 -11.45
C LEU A 457 -13.02 -69.88 -12.63
N VAL A 458 -14.19 -69.34 -12.90
CA VAL A 458 -15.07 -69.82 -14.00
C VAL A 458 -14.93 -68.83 -15.18
N PHE A 459 -14.76 -69.41 -16.38
CA PHE A 459 -14.60 -68.70 -17.64
C PHE A 459 -15.56 -69.23 -18.70
N ARG A 460 -15.97 -68.33 -19.60
CA ARG A 460 -16.50 -68.69 -20.91
C ARG A 460 -15.41 -68.52 -21.95
N ILE A 461 -14.91 -69.57 -22.58
CA ILE A 461 -13.76 -69.55 -23.48
C ILE A 461 -14.14 -69.66 -24.95
N GLY A 462 -15.36 -70.11 -25.25
CA GLY A 462 -15.97 -70.27 -26.58
C GLY A 462 -17.44 -69.98 -26.56
N GLY A 463 -18.14 -70.28 -27.66
CA GLY A 463 -19.58 -70.06 -27.77
C GLY A 463 -20.38 -70.91 -26.77
N ASP A 464 -20.09 -72.21 -26.71
CA ASP A 464 -20.68 -73.23 -25.87
C ASP A 464 -19.73 -73.88 -24.87
N GLU A 465 -18.47 -73.32 -24.81
CA GLU A 465 -17.39 -73.85 -24.00
C GLU A 465 -17.15 -73.02 -22.76
N PHE A 466 -17.09 -73.68 -21.61
CA PHE A 466 -16.80 -73.09 -20.34
C PHE A 466 -15.62 -73.81 -19.67
N LEU A 467 -14.98 -73.14 -18.74
CA LEU A 467 -13.85 -73.69 -18.02
C LEU A 467 -13.91 -73.23 -16.56
N ALA A 468 -13.62 -74.13 -15.64
CA ALA A 468 -13.40 -73.83 -14.25
C ALA A 468 -11.99 -74.26 -13.83
N ILE A 469 -11.30 -73.43 -13.08
CA ILE A 469 -10.01 -73.75 -12.47
C ILE A 469 -10.25 -73.94 -10.98
N LEU A 470 -10.10 -75.17 -10.51
CA LEU A 470 -10.28 -75.52 -9.12
C LEU A 470 -9.01 -75.43 -8.35
N ARG A 471 -9.10 -74.81 -7.16
CA ARG A 471 -7.97 -74.66 -6.22
C ARG A 471 -8.43 -74.92 -4.81
N HIS A 472 -7.48 -75.24 -3.95
CA HIS A 472 -7.74 -75.48 -2.54
C HIS A 472 -8.90 -76.39 -2.28
N ARG A 473 -9.88 -75.97 -1.49
CA ARG A 473 -11.03 -76.79 -1.08
C ARG A 473 -11.89 -77.27 -2.23
N ASP A 474 -12.04 -76.50 -3.30
CA ASP A 474 -12.81 -76.96 -4.49
C ASP A 474 -12.05 -78.06 -5.25
N LEU A 475 -10.73 -78.07 -5.18
CA LEU A 475 -9.93 -79.17 -5.73
C LEU A 475 -10.02 -80.42 -4.87
N GLU A 476 -9.98 -80.29 -3.55
CA GLU A 476 -10.10 -81.41 -2.59
C GLU A 476 -11.49 -82.03 -2.62
N ASP A 477 -12.55 -81.22 -2.74
CA ASP A 477 -13.92 -81.65 -2.76
C ASP A 477 -14.47 -81.89 -4.19
N CYS A 478 -13.65 -82.01 -5.22
CA CYS A 478 -14.03 -81.98 -6.63
C CYS A 478 -15.07 -83.06 -6.97
N GLU A 479 -14.98 -84.28 -6.43
CA GLU A 479 -15.95 -85.36 -6.66
C GLU A 479 -17.37 -84.98 -6.13
N LYS A 480 -17.43 -84.31 -4.98
CA LYS A 480 -18.70 -83.81 -4.43
C LYS A 480 -19.32 -82.73 -5.31
N LEU A 481 -18.44 -81.81 -5.80
CA LEU A 481 -18.88 -80.74 -6.71
C LEU A 481 -19.39 -81.33 -8.04
N PHE A 482 -18.79 -82.40 -8.55
CA PHE A 482 -19.24 -83.05 -9.76
C PHE A 482 -20.62 -83.74 -9.59
N VAL A 483 -20.84 -84.38 -8.44
CA VAL A 483 -22.19 -84.97 -8.13
C VAL A 483 -23.22 -83.85 -8.01
N GLN A 484 -22.87 -82.74 -7.33
CA GLN A 484 -23.78 -81.62 -7.22
C GLN A 484 -24.02 -80.94 -8.58
N PHE A 485 -23.02 -80.83 -9.43
CA PHE A 485 -23.16 -80.29 -10.79
C PHE A 485 -24.10 -81.11 -11.64
N ASP A 486 -23.94 -82.46 -11.64
CA ASP A 486 -24.79 -83.34 -12.39
C ASP A 486 -26.27 -83.30 -11.90
N LEU A 487 -26.45 -83.11 -10.57
CA LEU A 487 -27.78 -82.96 -9.98
C LEU A 487 -28.41 -81.59 -10.39
N GLU A 488 -27.66 -80.49 -10.37
CA GLU A 488 -28.18 -79.20 -10.75
C GLU A 488 -28.43 -79.08 -12.27
N CYS A 489 -27.63 -79.76 -13.11
CA CYS A 489 -27.91 -79.87 -14.54
C CYS A 489 -29.21 -80.58 -14.81
N THR A 490 -29.54 -81.66 -14.04
CA THR A 490 -30.79 -82.43 -14.21
C THR A 490 -32.02 -81.63 -13.77
N LYS A 491 -31.89 -80.72 -12.85
CA LYS A 491 -32.99 -79.86 -12.39
C LYS A 491 -33.20 -78.65 -13.28
N ALA A 492 -32.15 -78.23 -14.02
CA ALA A 492 -32.20 -77.05 -14.85
C ALA A 492 -32.79 -77.35 -16.21
N SER A 493 -33.87 -76.69 -16.56
CA SER A 493 -34.50 -76.70 -17.86
C SER A 493 -35.01 -75.34 -18.26
N ILE A 494 -35.27 -75.11 -19.52
CA ILE A 494 -35.86 -73.90 -20.06
C ILE A 494 -37.26 -74.19 -20.57
N GLU A 495 -38.26 -73.48 -20.05
CA GLU A 495 -39.62 -73.52 -20.53
C GLU A 495 -39.80 -72.68 -21.80
N GLU A 496 -39.83 -73.37 -22.96
CA GLU A 496 -40.12 -72.76 -24.26
C GLU A 496 -40.86 -73.76 -25.12
N LYS A 497 -42.10 -73.60 -25.49
CA LYS A 497 -42.88 -74.51 -26.30
C LYS A 497 -42.66 -76.04 -26.00
N GLY A 498 -42.22 -76.28 -24.76
CA GLY A 498 -41.77 -77.57 -24.22
C GLY A 498 -40.54 -77.39 -23.37
N GLU A 499 -40.27 -78.35 -22.48
CA GLU A 499 -39.12 -78.27 -21.58
C GLU A 499 -37.83 -78.68 -22.31
N ILE A 500 -36.84 -77.76 -22.38
CA ILE A 500 -35.51 -78.00 -22.95
C ILE A 500 -34.59 -78.37 -21.81
N PRO A 501 -34.12 -79.57 -21.63
CA PRO A 501 -33.25 -79.97 -20.55
C PRO A 501 -31.84 -79.44 -20.76
N LEU A 502 -31.19 -78.96 -19.69
CA LEU A 502 -29.78 -78.54 -19.71
C LEU A 502 -28.91 -79.80 -19.74
N SER A 503 -28.09 -79.92 -20.79
CA SER A 503 -27.10 -81.00 -20.91
C SER A 503 -25.72 -80.45 -21.17
N ILE A 504 -24.77 -80.70 -20.25
CA ILE A 504 -23.41 -80.25 -20.33
C ILE A 504 -22.46 -81.44 -20.22
N ALA A 505 -21.59 -81.62 -21.19
CA ALA A 505 -20.47 -82.53 -21.07
C ALA A 505 -19.34 -81.91 -20.25
N ARG A 506 -18.69 -82.65 -19.38
CA ARG A 506 -17.56 -82.17 -18.57
C ARG A 506 -16.40 -83.16 -18.62
N GLY A 507 -15.18 -82.59 -18.50
CA GLY A 507 -13.97 -83.37 -18.31
C GLY A 507 -13.05 -82.66 -17.32
N PHE A 508 -12.36 -83.47 -16.56
CA PHE A 508 -11.51 -82.96 -15.46
C PHE A 508 -10.10 -83.57 -15.52
N ALA A 509 -9.14 -82.74 -15.24
CA ALA A 509 -7.75 -83.17 -15.02
C ALA A 509 -7.12 -82.32 -13.90
N VAL A 510 -6.34 -82.98 -13.03
CA VAL A 510 -5.56 -82.34 -12.01
C VAL A 510 -4.12 -82.12 -12.57
N PHE A 511 -3.49 -81.02 -12.23
CA PHE A 511 -2.08 -80.75 -12.57
C PHE A 511 -1.20 -81.86 -11.99
N ASP A 512 -0.36 -82.41 -12.83
CA ASP A 512 0.56 -83.49 -12.49
C ASP A 512 1.97 -83.06 -12.88
N LEU A 513 2.82 -82.91 -11.87
CA LEU A 513 4.18 -82.36 -12.03
C LEU A 513 5.05 -83.19 -12.99
N ASP A 514 4.78 -84.49 -13.10
CA ASP A 514 5.55 -85.44 -13.96
C ASP A 514 5.07 -85.42 -15.41
N LYS A 515 3.86 -84.92 -15.68
CA LYS A 515 3.20 -84.97 -17.01
C LYS A 515 3.00 -83.60 -17.65
N ASP A 516 2.86 -82.57 -16.84
CA ASP A 516 2.38 -81.28 -17.32
C ASP A 516 3.51 -80.21 -17.20
N LEU A 517 3.94 -79.69 -18.34
CA LEU A 517 4.94 -78.65 -18.40
C LEU A 517 4.32 -77.23 -18.42
N ARG A 518 3.08 -77.13 -18.80
CA ARG A 518 2.30 -75.89 -18.94
C ARG A 518 0.83 -76.12 -18.63
N PHE A 519 0.10 -75.06 -18.32
CA PHE A 519 -1.32 -75.07 -18.12
C PHE A 519 -2.07 -75.78 -19.28
N ASN A 520 -1.60 -75.56 -20.51
CA ASN A 520 -2.24 -76.17 -21.71
C ASN A 520 -2.17 -77.69 -21.73
N ASP A 521 -1.25 -78.33 -21.04
CA ASP A 521 -1.11 -79.77 -20.97
C ASP A 521 -2.21 -80.35 -20.06
N VAL A 522 -2.48 -79.69 -18.93
CA VAL A 522 -3.64 -80.00 -18.06
C VAL A 522 -4.98 -79.78 -18.78
N PHE A 523 -5.09 -78.66 -19.50
CA PHE A 523 -6.26 -78.29 -20.29
C PHE A 523 -6.57 -79.44 -21.33
N LYS A 524 -5.55 -79.81 -22.10
CA LYS A 524 -5.73 -80.88 -23.10
C LYS A 524 -6.22 -82.21 -22.49
N ARG A 525 -5.75 -82.61 -21.32
CA ARG A 525 -6.23 -83.81 -20.62
C ARG A 525 -7.67 -83.64 -20.16
N ALA A 526 -8.04 -82.49 -19.64
CA ALA A 526 -9.45 -82.25 -19.27
C ALA A 526 -10.34 -82.18 -20.48
N ASP A 527 -9.93 -81.58 -21.59
CA ASP A 527 -10.68 -81.51 -22.84
C ASP A 527 -10.89 -82.89 -23.46
N ASN A 528 -9.86 -83.72 -23.49
CA ASN A 528 -9.98 -85.12 -23.93
C ASN A 528 -10.98 -85.90 -23.05
N ALA A 529 -10.98 -85.74 -21.75
CA ALA A 529 -11.91 -86.36 -20.83
C ALA A 529 -13.36 -85.87 -21.08
N MET A 530 -13.53 -84.58 -21.37
CA MET A 530 -14.81 -83.95 -21.74
C MET A 530 -15.32 -84.54 -23.05
N TYR A 531 -14.48 -84.68 -24.06
CA TYR A 531 -14.87 -85.26 -25.34
C TYR A 531 -15.32 -86.74 -25.21
N GLU A 532 -14.61 -87.51 -24.37
CA GLU A 532 -15.04 -88.88 -24.07
C GLU A 532 -16.42 -88.93 -23.36
N ASN A 533 -16.64 -88.05 -22.40
CA ASN A 533 -17.91 -87.89 -21.72
C ASN A 533 -19.03 -87.50 -22.70
N LYS A 534 -18.76 -86.57 -23.61
CA LYS A 534 -19.69 -86.15 -24.66
C LYS A 534 -20.10 -87.33 -25.58
N ARG A 535 -19.17 -88.25 -25.93
CA ARG A 535 -19.40 -89.44 -26.73
C ARG A 535 -20.27 -90.47 -26.01
N LYS A 536 -20.06 -90.68 -24.70
CA LYS A 536 -20.86 -91.57 -23.89
C LYS A 536 -22.32 -91.08 -23.77
N ASN A 537 -22.52 -89.82 -23.56
CA ASN A 537 -23.83 -89.18 -23.48
C ASN A 537 -24.60 -89.24 -24.81
N LYS A 538 -23.90 -89.11 -25.96
CA LYS A 538 -24.54 -89.32 -27.28
C LYS A 538 -25.02 -90.76 -27.51
N LYS A 539 -24.35 -91.81 -26.98
CA LYS A 539 -24.72 -93.19 -27.11
C LYS A 539 -25.88 -93.60 -26.16
N ALA A 540 -26.06 -92.84 -25.06
CA ALA A 540 -27.13 -93.08 -24.11
C ALA A 540 -28.48 -92.45 -24.53
N THR A 541 -28.48 -91.56 -25.54
CA THR A 541 -29.65 -90.81 -26.03
C THR A 541 -30.20 -91.38 -27.37
N VAL A 542 -29.61 -92.43 -27.90
CA VAL A 542 -30.10 -93.23 -29.04
C VAL A 542 -30.72 -94.53 -28.52
#